data_9cf31b942073903db7298c178a0d3b43
#
_entry.id   9cf31b942073903db7298c178a0d3b43
#
_cell.length_a   1.000
_cell.length_b   1.000
_cell.length_c   1.000
_cell.angle_alpha   90.00
_cell.angle_beta   90.00
_cell.angle_gamma   90.00
#
_symmetry.space_group_name_H-M   'P 1'
#
loop_
_entity.id
_entity.type
_entity.pdbx_description
1 polymer ?
#
loop_
_entity_poly.entity_id
_entity_poly.type
_entity_poly.pdbx_seq_one_letter_code
_entity_poly.pdbx_strand_id
1 'polypeptide(L)' 'MTPDECRALQRLADVPRGIAETLMLAHGFTPELIAGLVLAGLATVVTDTARVGGQTIKVELVTITDAGRSAIER' A
#
# COMPACT_ATOMS: atom_id res chain seq x y z
N MET A 1 11.39 8.04 -10.02
CA MET A 1 10.38 7.90 -8.94
C MET A 1 10.12 9.26 -8.33
N THR A 2 8.88 9.61 -8.12
CA THR A 2 8.52 10.90 -7.52
C THR A 2 8.70 10.87 -6.00
N PRO A 3 8.85 12.05 -5.35
CA PRO A 3 8.91 12.10 -3.89
C PRO A 3 7.69 11.48 -3.21
N ASP A 4 6.51 11.61 -3.80
CA ASP A 4 5.29 11.03 -3.24
C ASP A 4 5.32 9.51 -3.30
N GLU A 5 5.81 8.95 -4.40
CA GLU A 5 5.97 7.50 -4.53
C GLU A 5 6.97 6.97 -3.50
N CYS A 6 8.07 7.69 -3.31
CA CYS A 6 9.08 7.33 -2.34
C CYS A 6 8.50 7.33 -0.92
N ARG A 7 7.73 8.37 -0.59
CA ARG A 7 7.07 8.49 0.71
C ARG A 7 6.08 7.35 0.96
N ALA A 8 5.30 7.02 -0.07
CA ALA A 8 4.34 5.93 0.02
C ALA A 8 5.05 4.60 0.27
N LEU A 9 6.12 4.32 -0.47
CA LEU A 9 6.87 3.09 -0.30
C LEU A 9 7.53 3.01 1.07
N GLN A 10 8.06 4.12 1.57
CA GLN A 10 8.64 4.13 2.91
C GLN A 10 7.61 3.83 3.98
N ARG A 11 6.41 4.37 3.85
CA ARG A 11 5.33 4.08 4.79
C ARG A 11 4.92 2.62 4.72
N LEU A 12 4.83 2.07 3.52
CA LEU A 12 4.51 0.65 3.34
C LEU A 12 5.61 -0.25 3.90
N ALA A 13 6.87 0.16 3.79
CA ALA A 13 7.98 -0.62 4.33
C ALA A 13 7.92 -0.72 5.86
N ASP A 14 7.36 0.29 6.52
CA ASP A 14 7.21 0.30 7.97
C ASP A 14 6.08 -0.61 8.44
N VAL A 15 5.19 -1.03 7.53
CA VAL A 15 4.05 -1.87 7.87
C VAL A 15 4.04 -3.08 6.92
N PRO A 16 4.87 -4.11 7.20
CA PRO A 16 5.00 -5.26 6.30
C PRO A 16 3.70 -6.00 6.02
N ARG A 17 2.74 -5.92 6.94
CA ARG A 17 1.42 -6.56 6.76
C ARG A 17 0.57 -5.87 5.71
N GLY A 18 0.91 -4.64 5.36
CA GLY A 18 0.16 -3.82 4.44
C GLY A 18 -0.64 -2.75 5.15
N ILE A 19 -0.99 -1.72 4.41
CA ILE A 19 -1.80 -0.61 4.90
C ILE A 19 -3.10 -0.61 4.10
N ALA A 20 -4.24 -0.47 4.80
CA ALA A 20 -5.53 -0.40 4.13
C ALA A 20 -5.52 0.74 3.11
N GLU A 21 -6.04 0.47 1.91
CA GLU A 21 -6.07 1.47 0.85
C GLU A 21 -6.78 2.74 1.30
N THR A 22 -7.88 2.60 2.03
CA THR A 22 -8.61 3.75 2.55
C THR A 22 -7.75 4.60 3.48
N LEU A 23 -6.87 3.97 4.24
CA LEU A 23 -5.97 4.69 5.14
C LEU A 23 -4.88 5.42 4.34
N MET A 24 -4.39 4.80 3.27
CA MET A 24 -3.44 5.48 2.37
C MET A 24 -4.07 6.73 1.78
N LEU A 25 -5.32 6.64 1.33
CA LEU A 25 -6.03 7.79 0.78
C LEU A 25 -6.23 8.88 1.84
N ALA A 26 -6.50 8.49 3.08
CA ALA A 26 -6.66 9.43 4.19
C ALA A 26 -5.35 10.17 4.50
N HIS A 27 -4.21 9.57 4.19
CA HIS A 27 -2.90 10.20 4.37
C HIS A 27 -2.49 11.09 3.21
N GLY A 28 -3.36 11.27 2.22
CA GLY A 28 -3.11 12.17 1.10
C GLY A 28 -2.54 11.49 -0.15
N PHE A 29 -2.38 10.18 -0.14
CA PHE A 29 -1.99 9.46 -1.35
C PHE A 29 -3.20 9.27 -2.24
N THR A 30 -2.99 9.31 -3.56
CA THR A 30 -4.09 9.21 -4.52
C THR A 30 -4.24 7.78 -5.04
N PRO A 31 -5.43 7.41 -5.54
CA PRO A 31 -5.60 6.10 -6.18
C PRO A 31 -4.66 5.91 -7.37
N GLU A 32 -4.38 6.99 -8.12
CA GLU A 32 -3.47 6.95 -9.26
C GLU A 32 -2.05 6.62 -8.83
N LEU A 33 -1.63 7.18 -7.69
CA LEU A 33 -0.31 6.89 -7.15
C LEU A 33 -0.18 5.41 -6.78
N ILE A 34 -1.19 4.88 -6.08
CA ILE A 34 -1.20 3.48 -5.68
C ILE A 34 -1.20 2.57 -6.91
N ALA A 35 -2.04 2.89 -7.91
CA ALA A 35 -2.09 2.13 -9.16
C ALA A 35 -0.75 2.15 -9.87
N GLY A 36 -0.08 3.29 -9.89
CA GLY A 36 1.24 3.42 -10.48
C GLY A 36 2.28 2.53 -9.81
N LEU A 37 2.26 2.46 -8.50
CA LEU A 37 3.17 1.60 -7.75
C LEU A 37 2.92 0.12 -8.06
N VAL A 38 1.65 -0.27 -8.17
CA VAL A 38 1.28 -1.65 -8.49
C VAL A 38 1.73 -2.00 -9.92
N LEU A 39 1.49 -1.11 -10.88
CA LEU A 39 1.90 -1.33 -12.27
C LEU A 39 3.41 -1.43 -12.40
N ALA A 40 4.14 -0.69 -11.61
CA ALA A 40 5.60 -0.74 -11.62
C ALA A 40 6.16 -1.95 -10.85
N GLY A 41 5.31 -2.76 -10.23
CA GLY A 41 5.74 -3.93 -9.47
C GLY A 41 6.34 -3.59 -8.12
N LEU A 42 6.16 -2.36 -7.64
CA LEU A 42 6.72 -1.91 -6.37
C LEU A 42 5.78 -2.18 -5.18
N ALA A 43 4.50 -2.39 -5.45
CA ALA A 43 3.50 -2.71 -4.44
C ALA A 43 2.47 -3.67 -5.01
N THR A 44 1.74 -4.33 -4.12
CA THR A 44 0.62 -5.20 -4.50
C THR A 44 -0.58 -4.84 -3.64
N VAL A 45 -1.77 -5.17 -4.14
CA VAL A 45 -3.01 -5.02 -3.36
C VAL A 45 -3.53 -6.42 -3.05
N VAL A 46 -3.72 -6.70 -1.77
CA VAL A 46 -4.22 -7.99 -1.29
C VAL A 46 -5.56 -7.74 -0.63
N THR A 47 -6.56 -8.53 -1.03
CA THR A 47 -7.88 -8.48 -0.40
C THR A 47 -7.88 -9.39 0.82
N ASP A 48 -8.24 -8.83 1.97
CA ASP A 48 -8.37 -9.57 3.21
C ASP A 48 -9.78 -9.37 3.75
N THR A 49 -10.15 -10.15 4.74
CA THR A 49 -11.45 -10.01 5.38
C THR A 49 -11.25 -9.70 6.86
N ALA A 50 -12.13 -8.85 7.38
CA ALA A 50 -12.13 -8.50 8.79
C ALA A 50 -13.53 -8.69 9.33
N ARG A 51 -13.64 -9.14 10.57
CA ARG A 51 -14.91 -9.24 11.25
C ARG A 51 -15.10 -8.07 12.18
N VAL A 52 -16.19 -7.33 11.96
CA VAL A 52 -16.53 -6.18 12.79
C VAL A 52 -18.00 -6.29 13.14
N GLY A 53 -18.29 -6.42 14.44
CA GLY A 53 -19.65 -6.49 14.92
C GLY A 53 -20.46 -7.65 14.37
N GLY A 54 -19.83 -8.80 14.12
CA GLY A 54 -20.48 -9.97 13.56
C GLY A 54 -20.62 -9.94 12.06
N GLN A 55 -20.15 -8.87 11.39
CA GLN A 55 -20.17 -8.76 9.94
C GLN A 55 -18.78 -8.97 9.36
N THR A 56 -18.73 -9.60 8.20
CA THR A 56 -17.49 -9.78 7.47
C THR A 56 -17.39 -8.68 6.42
N ILE A 57 -16.31 -7.91 6.48
CA ILE A 57 -16.04 -6.86 5.50
C ILE A 57 -14.73 -7.16 4.77
N LYS A 58 -14.68 -6.75 3.51
CA LYS A 58 -13.47 -6.88 2.71
C LYS A 58 -12.60 -5.65 2.91
N VAL A 59 -11.31 -5.88 3.14
CA VAL A 59 -10.33 -4.81 3.29
C VAL A 59 -9.25 -5.03 2.24
N GLU A 60 -8.94 -3.99 1.49
CA GLU A 60 -7.84 -4.04 0.55
C GLU A 60 -6.59 -3.48 1.19
N LEU A 61 -5.54 -4.29 1.24
CA LEU A 61 -4.27 -3.92 1.86
C LEU A 61 -3.23 -3.70 0.78
N VAL A 62 -2.58 -2.56 0.82
CA VAL A 62 -1.46 -2.25 -0.07
C VAL A 62 -0.18 -2.71 0.63
N THR A 63 0.57 -3.56 -0.04
CA THR A 63 1.76 -4.19 0.53
C THR A 63 2.96 -3.90 -0.36
N ILE A 64 4.10 -3.58 0.24
CA ILE A 64 5.33 -3.35 -0.51
C ILE A 64 5.90 -4.69 -1.01
N THR A 65 6.48 -4.68 -2.20
CA THR A 65 7.18 -5.83 -2.76
C THR A 65 8.67 -5.74 -2.48
N ASP A 66 9.41 -6.83 -2.76
CA ASP A 66 10.87 -6.79 -2.66
C ASP A 66 11.46 -5.73 -3.58
N ALA A 67 10.89 -5.60 -4.80
CA ALA A 67 11.31 -4.56 -5.73
C ALA A 67 11.05 -3.16 -5.15
N GLY A 68 9.93 -2.99 -4.44
CA GLY A 68 9.61 -1.73 -3.79
C GLY A 68 10.62 -1.38 -2.69
N ARG A 69 11.00 -2.38 -1.88
CA ARG A 69 12.01 -2.18 -0.84
C ARG A 69 13.37 -1.80 -1.45
N SER A 70 13.75 -2.50 -2.52
CA SER A 70 15.01 -2.20 -3.21
C SER A 70 15.02 -0.80 -3.79
N ALA A 71 13.86 -0.32 -4.25
CA ALA A 71 13.76 0.99 -4.86
C ALA A 71 14.01 2.13 -3.87
N ILE A 72 13.73 1.92 -2.59
CA ILE A 72 13.92 2.94 -1.55
C ILE A 72 15.16 2.72 -0.70
N GLU A 73 15.81 1.58 -0.84
CA GLU A 73 17.09 1.32 -0.17
C GLU A 73 18.22 1.94 -0.97
N ARG A 74 19.10 2.65 -0.27
CA ARG A 74 20.24 3.30 -0.88
C ARG A 74 21.44 3.21 -0.01
#